data_d6cb433141b9ad085b947b2147d1cc77
#
_entry.id   d6cb433141b9ad085b947b2147d1cc77
#
_cell.length_a   1.000
_cell.length_b   1.000
_cell.length_c   1.000
_cell.angle_alpha   90.00
_cell.angle_beta   90.00
_cell.angle_gamma   90.00
#
_symmetry.space_group_name_H-M   'P 1'
#
loop_
_entity.id
_entity.type
_entity.pdbx_description
1 polymer ?
#
loop_
_entity_poly.entity_id
_entity_poly.type
_entity_poly.pdbx_seq_one_letter_code
_entity_poly.pdbx_strand_id
1 'polypeptide(L)'
;RTELIFHPHLLKEYNGRWFILGVNEDGNYGKYSVDRIYSYCIVNGVDYVPMKEGEYKYWNQIIGVSHQEWTDVVHITLKTHSLYKHGLFVSKRFHESQHEVLAFGNHDGEEYGMLSIDIVPNKEFYGRMLLYGDDIEVVSPSDVREQVKKRIEALRQRYST
;
A
#
# COMPACT_ATOMS: atom_id res chain seq x y z
N ARG A 1 24.22 12.00 8.74
CA ARG A 1 23.87 10.83 9.58
C ARG A 1 22.99 11.33 10.71
N THR A 2 21.90 10.62 10.99
CA THR A 2 21.01 10.93 12.12
C THR A 2 21.03 9.72 13.04
N GLU A 3 21.24 9.93 14.31
CA GLU A 3 21.08 8.93 15.36
C GLU A 3 19.71 9.11 15.99
N LEU A 4 19.04 8.01 16.29
CA LEU A 4 17.73 8.00 16.92
C LEU A 4 17.56 6.74 17.76
N ILE A 5 16.76 6.83 18.80
CA ILE A 5 16.29 5.68 19.57
C ILE A 5 15.07 5.14 18.85
N PHE A 6 15.09 3.83 18.60
CA PHE A 6 14.03 3.16 17.86
C PHE A 6 13.65 1.85 18.54
N HIS A 7 12.34 1.61 18.68
CA HIS A 7 11.76 0.40 19.23
C HIS A 7 11.23 -0.45 18.08
N PRO A 8 12.00 -1.45 17.61
CA PRO A 8 11.63 -2.25 16.46
C PRO A 8 10.48 -3.20 16.79
N HIS A 9 9.45 -3.27 15.92
CA HIS A 9 8.28 -4.10 16.10
C HIS A 9 8.27 -5.29 15.13
N LEU A 10 8.54 -5.05 13.84
CA LEU A 10 8.56 -6.12 12.85
C LEU A 10 9.46 -5.81 11.66
N LEU A 11 9.83 -6.86 10.93
CA LEU A 11 10.46 -6.77 9.62
C LEU A 11 9.42 -7.05 8.54
N LYS A 12 9.38 -6.21 7.50
CA LYS A 12 8.49 -6.39 6.35
C LYS A 12 9.27 -6.22 5.05
N GLU A 13 9.11 -7.17 4.14
CA GLU A 13 9.64 -7.05 2.79
C GLU A 13 8.65 -6.28 1.90
N TYR A 14 9.16 -5.36 1.08
CA TYR A 14 8.38 -4.70 0.05
C TYR A 14 9.27 -4.29 -1.13
N ASN A 15 8.88 -4.71 -2.34
CA ASN A 15 9.61 -4.44 -3.58
C ASN A 15 11.09 -4.83 -3.53
N GLY A 16 11.40 -6.03 -3.01
CA GLY A 16 12.76 -6.57 -2.92
C GLY A 16 13.63 -5.92 -1.84
N ARG A 17 13.04 -5.14 -0.94
CA ARG A 17 13.76 -4.47 0.13
C ARG A 17 13.13 -4.75 1.49
N TRP A 18 13.97 -5.02 2.48
CA TRP A 18 13.55 -5.23 3.86
C TRP A 18 13.48 -3.91 4.62
N PHE A 19 12.41 -3.75 5.37
CA PHE A 19 12.17 -2.61 6.23
C PHE A 19 11.97 -3.08 7.67
N ILE A 20 12.60 -2.38 8.60
CA ILE A 20 12.29 -2.46 10.01
C ILE A 20 11.23 -1.42 10.33
N LEU A 21 10.14 -1.86 10.95
CA LEU A 21 8.99 -1.04 11.33
C LEU A 21 8.90 -0.99 12.85
N GLY A 22 8.49 0.14 13.41
CA GLY A 22 8.37 0.32 14.85
C GLY A 22 8.08 1.77 15.19
N VAL A 23 8.43 2.18 16.39
CA VAL A 23 8.24 3.55 16.86
C VAL A 23 9.56 4.16 17.36
N ASN A 24 9.69 5.49 17.26
CA ASN A 24 10.76 6.23 17.88
C ASN A 24 10.46 6.49 19.37
N GLU A 25 11.37 7.17 20.08
CA GLU A 25 11.23 7.55 21.49
C GLU A 25 10.00 8.43 21.79
N ASP A 26 9.50 9.18 20.80
CA ASP A 26 8.27 9.99 20.92
C ASP A 26 6.99 9.16 20.64
N GLY A 27 7.11 7.85 20.35
CA GLY A 27 6.00 6.99 19.99
C GLY A 27 5.49 7.14 18.55
N ASN A 28 6.20 7.89 17.71
CA ASN A 28 5.85 8.06 16.30
C ASN A 28 6.32 6.87 15.47
N TYR A 29 5.46 6.38 14.58
CA TYR A 29 5.80 5.30 13.67
C TYR A 29 6.92 5.68 12.71
N GLY A 30 7.92 4.80 12.66
CA GLY A 30 9.05 4.88 11.75
C GLY A 30 9.19 3.64 10.87
N LYS A 31 9.74 3.84 9.69
CA LYS A 31 10.16 2.77 8.80
C LYS A 31 11.56 3.05 8.28
N TYR A 32 12.44 2.10 8.46
CA TYR A 32 13.83 2.22 8.01
C TYR A 32 14.19 1.03 7.14
N SER A 33 14.74 1.32 5.98
CA SER A 33 15.25 0.29 5.07
C SER A 33 16.52 -0.29 5.67
N VAL A 34 16.57 -1.60 5.84
CA VAL A 34 17.68 -2.30 6.53
C VAL A 34 19.02 -2.04 5.87
N ASP A 35 19.05 -1.95 4.54
CA ASP A 35 20.25 -1.65 3.75
C ASP A 35 20.80 -0.23 3.92
N ARG A 36 20.04 0.66 4.60
CA ARG A 36 20.45 2.04 4.92
C ARG A 36 20.83 2.24 6.38
N ILE A 37 20.73 1.21 7.20
CA ILE A 37 21.19 1.25 8.59
C ILE A 37 22.70 1.09 8.59
N TYR A 38 23.41 2.13 8.98
CA TYR A 38 24.87 2.12 8.99
C TYR A 38 25.45 1.38 10.20
N SER A 39 24.87 1.59 11.37
CA SER A 39 25.25 0.93 12.62
C SER A 39 24.08 0.91 13.58
N TYR A 40 24.10 0.00 14.51
CA TYR A 40 23.13 -0.06 15.60
C TYR A 40 23.82 -0.53 16.89
N CYS A 41 23.26 -0.17 18.03
CA CYS A 41 23.63 -0.71 19.32
C CYS A 41 22.38 -0.82 20.21
N ILE A 42 22.46 -1.67 21.20
CA ILE A 42 21.43 -1.76 22.24
C ILE A 42 21.67 -0.62 23.21
N VAL A 43 20.62 0.16 23.47
CA VAL A 43 20.68 1.28 24.42
C VAL A 43 20.23 0.76 25.79
N ASN A 44 21.11 0.90 26.78
CA ASN A 44 20.80 0.57 28.17
C ASN A 44 20.08 1.73 28.86
N GLY A 45 19.15 1.41 29.76
CA GLY A 45 18.41 2.41 30.55
C GLY A 45 17.24 3.07 29.81
N VAL A 46 16.86 2.55 28.63
CA VAL A 46 15.66 2.92 27.91
C VAL A 46 14.72 1.71 27.87
N ASP A 47 13.51 1.90 28.37
CA ASP A 47 12.50 0.83 28.35
C ASP A 47 12.01 0.62 26.91
N TYR A 48 11.88 -0.66 26.53
CA TYR A 48 11.35 -1.00 25.21
C TYR A 48 9.85 -0.71 25.12
N VAL A 49 9.44 0.01 24.08
CA VAL A 49 8.04 0.24 23.76
C VAL A 49 7.53 -0.90 22.88
N PRO A 50 6.67 -1.79 23.38
CA PRO A 50 6.17 -2.93 22.62
C PRO A 50 5.18 -2.50 21.55
N MET A 51 4.97 -3.39 20.58
CA MET A 51 3.93 -3.28 19.57
C MET A 51 2.55 -3.17 20.24
N LYS A 52 1.73 -2.21 19.78
CA LYS A 52 0.37 -2.04 20.27
C LYS A 52 -0.53 -3.20 19.80
N GLU A 53 -1.57 -3.49 20.56
CA GLU A 53 -2.61 -4.44 20.15
C GLU A 53 -3.23 -3.97 18.81
N GLY A 54 -3.41 -4.91 17.88
CA GLY A 54 -3.94 -4.61 16.55
C GLY A 54 -2.93 -4.07 15.53
N GLU A 55 -1.74 -3.62 15.95
CA GLU A 55 -0.73 -3.07 15.04
C GLU A 55 -0.26 -4.10 14.01
N TYR A 56 -0.02 -5.34 14.42
CA TYR A 56 0.35 -6.41 13.49
C TYR A 56 -0.73 -6.65 12.42
N LYS A 57 -2.00 -6.62 12.83
CA LYS A 57 -3.14 -6.74 11.93
C LYS A 57 -3.16 -5.59 10.92
N TYR A 58 -2.94 -4.36 11.37
CA TYR A 58 -2.86 -3.19 10.49
C TYR A 58 -1.77 -3.34 9.41
N TRP A 59 -0.56 -3.77 9.79
CA TRP A 59 0.53 -3.97 8.86
C TRP A 59 0.25 -5.04 7.80
N ASN A 60 -0.63 -5.99 8.09
CA ASN A 60 -1.11 -7.00 7.15
C ASN A 60 -2.30 -6.52 6.31
N GLN A 61 -2.89 -5.38 6.62
CA GLN A 61 -4.03 -4.81 5.89
C GLN A 61 -3.64 -3.70 4.92
N ILE A 62 -2.36 -3.39 4.79
CA ILE A 62 -1.85 -2.38 3.86
C ILE A 62 -0.95 -2.98 2.79
N ILE A 63 -0.92 -2.35 1.62
CA ILE A 63 0.13 -2.60 0.62
C ILE A 63 1.40 -1.88 1.07
N GLY A 64 2.54 -2.57 1.04
CA GLY A 64 3.84 -1.98 1.37
C GLY A 64 4.02 -1.63 2.85
N VAL A 65 4.64 -0.48 3.13
CA VAL A 65 5.19 -0.14 4.46
C VAL A 65 4.90 1.30 4.91
N SER A 66 4.03 2.04 4.21
CA SER A 66 3.67 3.40 4.61
C SER A 66 2.49 3.37 5.57
N HIS A 67 2.80 3.66 6.84
CA HIS A 67 1.78 3.90 7.84
C HIS A 67 0.98 5.16 7.48
N GLN A 68 -0.33 5.10 7.69
CA GLN A 68 -1.22 6.26 7.69
C GLN A 68 -1.97 6.30 9.02
N GLU A 69 -2.61 7.42 9.32
CA GLU A 69 -3.58 7.46 10.40
C GLU A 69 -4.60 6.34 10.20
N TRP A 70 -4.99 5.72 11.31
CA TRP A 70 -5.87 4.56 11.30
C TRP A 70 -7.15 4.87 10.54
N THR A 71 -7.41 4.06 9.51
CA THR A 71 -8.70 3.97 8.82
C THR A 71 -9.11 2.51 8.76
N ASP A 72 -10.40 2.26 8.61
CA ASP A 72 -10.91 0.90 8.49
C ASP A 72 -10.46 0.26 7.16
N VAL A 73 -10.48 -1.07 7.14
CA VAL A 73 -10.34 -1.85 5.92
C VAL A 73 -11.52 -1.55 5.00
N VAL A 74 -11.20 -1.27 3.76
CA VAL A 74 -12.16 -0.91 2.73
C VAL A 74 -12.19 -1.99 1.66
N HIS A 75 -13.38 -2.45 1.29
CA HIS A 75 -13.58 -3.29 0.12
C HIS A 75 -13.53 -2.45 -1.14
N ILE A 76 -12.51 -2.67 -1.96
CA ILE A 76 -12.28 -1.89 -3.18
C ILE A 76 -12.50 -2.78 -4.39
N THR A 77 -13.34 -2.32 -5.31
CA THR A 77 -13.55 -2.96 -6.61
C THR A 77 -12.74 -2.24 -7.67
N LEU A 78 -11.98 -3.03 -8.43
CA LEU A 78 -11.11 -2.56 -9.50
C LEU A 78 -11.59 -3.12 -10.84
N LYS A 79 -11.63 -2.30 -11.88
CA LYS A 79 -11.88 -2.71 -13.27
C LYS A 79 -10.58 -2.65 -14.04
N THR A 80 -10.31 -3.65 -14.85
CA THR A 80 -9.11 -3.75 -15.68
C THR A 80 -9.48 -3.69 -17.15
N HIS A 81 -8.69 -2.98 -17.96
CA HIS A 81 -9.00 -2.67 -19.35
C HIS A 81 -8.08 -3.38 -20.36
N SER A 82 -7.21 -4.26 -19.89
CA SER A 82 -6.26 -5.02 -20.71
C SER A 82 -6.20 -6.46 -20.29
N LEU A 83 -6.39 -7.40 -21.21
CA LEU A 83 -6.29 -8.86 -20.95
C LEU A 83 -4.93 -9.21 -20.33
N TYR A 84 -3.85 -8.69 -20.89
CA TYR A 84 -2.50 -8.93 -20.39
C TYR A 84 -2.31 -8.43 -18.95
N LYS A 85 -2.77 -7.22 -18.66
CA LYS A 85 -2.67 -6.64 -17.31
C LYS A 85 -3.58 -7.33 -16.32
N HIS A 86 -4.78 -7.70 -16.71
CA HIS A 86 -5.68 -8.48 -15.88
C HIS A 86 -5.02 -9.79 -15.44
N GLY A 87 -4.49 -10.57 -16.38
CA GLY A 87 -3.75 -11.80 -16.08
C GLY A 87 -2.53 -11.59 -15.19
N LEU A 88 -1.81 -10.48 -15.39
CA LEU A 88 -0.70 -10.09 -14.51
C LEU A 88 -1.18 -9.84 -13.08
N PHE A 89 -2.27 -9.09 -12.89
CA PHE A 89 -2.80 -8.76 -11.56
C PHE A 89 -3.39 -9.99 -10.86
N VAL A 90 -4.00 -10.91 -11.59
CA VAL A 90 -4.49 -12.19 -11.05
C VAL A 90 -3.33 -13.07 -10.57
N SER A 91 -2.27 -13.17 -11.36
CA SER A 91 -1.10 -14.02 -11.05
C SER A 91 -0.16 -13.37 -10.02
N LYS A 92 -0.01 -12.04 -10.03
CA LYS A 92 0.82 -11.27 -9.13
C LYS A 92 -0.01 -10.24 -8.37
N ARG A 93 -0.74 -10.71 -7.38
CA ARG A 93 -1.65 -9.90 -6.58
C ARG A 93 -0.93 -8.75 -5.87
N PHE A 94 -1.63 -7.64 -5.69
CA PHE A 94 -1.13 -6.48 -4.92
C PHE A 94 -1.13 -6.76 -3.41
N HIS A 95 -2.08 -7.61 -2.98
CA HIS A 95 -2.28 -7.99 -1.59
C HIS A 95 -2.93 -9.38 -1.53
N GLU A 96 -2.77 -10.10 -0.42
CA GLU A 96 -3.33 -11.45 -0.24
C GLU A 96 -4.86 -11.51 -0.32
N SER A 97 -5.54 -10.42 0.11
CA SER A 97 -7.01 -10.30 0.03
C SER A 97 -7.55 -10.07 -1.38
N GLN A 98 -6.69 -9.89 -2.38
CA GLN A 98 -7.15 -9.65 -3.75
C GLN A 98 -7.73 -10.92 -4.39
N HIS A 99 -8.90 -10.78 -4.99
CA HIS A 99 -9.58 -11.84 -5.72
C HIS A 99 -10.05 -11.37 -7.10
N GLU A 100 -10.08 -12.32 -8.06
CA GLU A 100 -10.77 -12.11 -9.33
C GLU A 100 -12.28 -12.23 -9.10
N VAL A 101 -13.03 -11.18 -9.45
CA VAL A 101 -14.49 -11.12 -9.33
C VAL A 101 -15.14 -11.46 -10.65
N LEU A 102 -14.53 -10.99 -11.74
CA LEU A 102 -14.98 -11.24 -13.10
C LEU A 102 -13.76 -11.46 -14.00
N ALA A 103 -13.69 -12.60 -14.66
CA ALA A 103 -12.63 -12.88 -15.62
C ALA A 103 -12.67 -11.89 -16.78
N PHE A 104 -11.49 -11.58 -17.34
CA PHE A 104 -11.41 -10.68 -18.49
C PHE A 104 -12.14 -11.25 -19.70
N GLY A 105 -13.02 -10.47 -20.32
CA GLY A 105 -13.78 -10.84 -21.49
C GLY A 105 -14.70 -9.74 -21.99
N ASN A 106 -15.53 -10.06 -22.98
CA ASN A 106 -16.54 -9.12 -23.46
C ASN A 106 -17.78 -9.20 -22.57
N HIS A 107 -18.15 -8.08 -21.97
CA HIS A 107 -19.31 -7.92 -21.11
C HIS A 107 -20.13 -6.74 -21.63
N ASP A 108 -21.30 -7.04 -22.21
CA ASP A 108 -22.22 -6.04 -22.77
C ASP A 108 -21.60 -5.13 -23.84
N GLY A 109 -20.65 -5.68 -24.62
CA GLY A 109 -19.98 -4.95 -25.72
C GLY A 109 -18.71 -4.21 -25.29
N GLU A 110 -18.31 -4.28 -24.03
CA GLU A 110 -17.05 -3.74 -23.52
C GLU A 110 -16.13 -4.88 -23.03
N GLU A 111 -14.84 -4.80 -23.38
CA GLU A 111 -13.85 -5.77 -22.90
C GLU A 111 -13.23 -5.29 -21.58
N TYR A 112 -13.47 -6.03 -20.50
CA TYR A 112 -12.88 -5.76 -19.20
C TYR A 112 -12.89 -7.01 -18.30
N GLY A 113 -12.18 -6.92 -17.18
CA GLY A 113 -12.27 -7.83 -16.04
C GLY A 113 -12.41 -7.06 -14.74
N MET A 114 -12.75 -7.75 -13.65
CA MET A 114 -12.90 -7.12 -12.34
C MET A 114 -12.17 -7.89 -11.25
N LEU A 115 -11.58 -7.13 -10.36
CA LEU A 115 -10.90 -7.62 -9.15
C LEU A 115 -11.51 -6.94 -7.92
N SER A 116 -11.40 -7.59 -6.77
CA SER A 116 -11.67 -6.97 -5.47
C SER A 116 -10.45 -7.08 -4.57
N ILE A 117 -10.31 -6.15 -3.63
CA ILE A 117 -9.24 -6.13 -2.64
C ILE A 117 -9.73 -5.48 -1.34
N ASP A 118 -9.41 -6.09 -0.21
CA ASP A 118 -9.78 -5.60 1.12
C ASP A 118 -8.53 -5.09 1.84
N ILE A 119 -8.34 -3.77 1.87
CA ILE A 119 -7.16 -3.11 2.43
C ILE A 119 -7.50 -1.80 3.12
N VAL A 120 -6.57 -1.30 3.93
CA VAL A 120 -6.50 0.12 4.30
C VAL A 120 -5.76 0.84 3.17
N PRO A 121 -6.45 1.70 2.37
CA PRO A 121 -5.83 2.37 1.23
C PRO A 121 -4.74 3.34 1.69
N ASN A 122 -3.53 3.14 1.23
CA ASN A 122 -2.37 3.94 1.61
C ASN A 122 -1.62 4.50 0.39
N LYS A 123 -0.50 5.17 0.65
CA LYS A 123 0.34 5.78 -0.40
C LYS A 123 0.75 4.77 -1.47
N GLU A 124 1.09 3.56 -1.09
CA GLU A 124 1.51 2.51 -2.02
C GLU A 124 0.36 2.01 -2.89
N PHE A 125 -0.86 1.89 -2.33
CA PHE A 125 -2.05 1.56 -3.12
C PHE A 125 -2.30 2.63 -4.20
N TYR A 126 -2.37 3.90 -3.79
CA TYR A 126 -2.60 5.00 -4.75
C TYR A 126 -1.46 5.13 -5.77
N GLY A 127 -0.22 4.87 -5.35
CA GLY A 127 0.92 4.83 -6.26
C GLY A 127 0.79 3.73 -7.33
N ARG A 128 0.22 2.57 -7.00
CA ARG A 128 -0.05 1.50 -7.97
C ARG A 128 -1.15 1.89 -8.97
N MET A 129 -2.20 2.58 -8.52
CA MET A 129 -3.24 3.07 -9.43
C MET A 129 -2.66 4.04 -10.47
N LEU A 130 -1.75 4.91 -10.06
CA LEU A 130 -1.07 5.83 -11.00
C LEU A 130 -0.03 5.12 -11.87
N LEU A 131 0.65 4.10 -11.35
CA LEU A 131 1.66 3.33 -12.09
C LEU A 131 1.05 2.57 -13.28
N TYR A 132 -0.14 2.01 -13.07
CA TYR A 132 -0.84 1.24 -14.12
C TYR A 132 -1.80 2.09 -14.93
N GLY A 133 -2.04 3.35 -14.52
CA GLY A 133 -2.71 4.38 -15.30
C GLY A 133 -4.07 3.93 -15.87
N ASP A 134 -4.15 3.87 -17.18
CA ASP A 134 -5.35 3.52 -17.95
C ASP A 134 -5.65 2.01 -18.01
N ASP A 135 -4.74 1.15 -17.57
CA ASP A 135 -4.97 -0.30 -17.52
C ASP A 135 -5.90 -0.73 -16.36
N ILE A 136 -6.07 0.11 -15.33
CA ILE A 136 -6.85 -0.22 -14.13
C ILE A 136 -7.54 1.02 -13.56
N GLU A 137 -8.78 0.85 -13.10
CA GLU A 137 -9.50 1.91 -12.39
C GLU A 137 -10.17 1.41 -11.11
N VAL A 138 -10.32 2.30 -10.14
CA VAL A 138 -11.15 2.08 -8.96
C VAL A 138 -12.61 2.34 -9.34
N VAL A 139 -13.46 1.32 -9.22
CA VAL A 139 -14.90 1.43 -9.46
C VAL A 139 -15.60 1.87 -8.18
N SER A 140 -15.31 1.21 -7.08
CA SER A 140 -15.88 1.50 -5.76
C SER A 140 -14.87 1.26 -4.64
N PRO A 141 -15.06 1.88 -3.47
CA PRO A 141 -16.08 2.88 -3.14
C PRO A 141 -15.72 4.27 -3.70
N SER A 142 -16.72 5.15 -3.69
CA SER A 142 -16.62 6.47 -4.32
C SER A 142 -15.54 7.37 -3.72
N ASP A 143 -15.33 7.32 -2.41
CA ASP A 143 -14.31 8.10 -1.71
C ASP A 143 -12.89 7.72 -2.11
N VAL A 144 -12.60 6.41 -2.25
CA VAL A 144 -11.31 5.91 -2.77
C VAL A 144 -11.13 6.32 -4.23
N ARG A 145 -12.19 6.19 -5.06
CA ARG A 145 -12.18 6.63 -6.45
C ARG A 145 -11.86 8.13 -6.56
N GLU A 146 -12.51 8.96 -5.76
CA GLU A 146 -12.25 10.41 -5.74
C GLU A 146 -10.81 10.75 -5.30
N GLN A 147 -10.22 9.99 -4.40
CA GLN A 147 -8.81 10.16 -4.04
C GLN A 147 -7.86 9.85 -5.20
N VAL A 148 -8.18 8.86 -6.05
CA VAL A 148 -7.40 8.59 -7.29
C VAL A 148 -7.57 9.74 -8.27
N LYS A 149 -8.82 10.19 -8.53
CA LYS A 149 -9.12 11.32 -9.43
C LYS A 149 -8.34 12.59 -9.05
N LYS A 150 -8.33 12.95 -7.76
CA LYS A 150 -7.57 14.12 -7.26
C LYS A 150 -6.08 14.04 -7.60
N ARG A 151 -5.48 12.84 -7.51
CA ARG A 151 -4.07 12.63 -7.84
C ARG A 151 -3.81 12.71 -9.34
N ILE A 152 -4.72 12.16 -10.16
CA ILE A 152 -4.66 12.26 -11.62
C ILE A 152 -4.75 13.73 -12.05
N GLU A 153 -5.67 14.49 -11.47
CA GLU A 153 -5.83 15.90 -11.79
C GLU A 153 -4.60 16.72 -11.38
N ALA A 154 -4.03 16.46 -10.21
CA ALA A 154 -2.78 17.10 -9.79
C ALA A 154 -1.61 16.75 -10.72
N LEU A 155 -1.57 15.52 -11.23
CA LEU A 155 -0.59 15.11 -12.24
C LEU A 155 -0.84 15.83 -13.58
N ARG A 156 -2.07 15.85 -14.07
CA ARG A 156 -2.46 16.57 -15.29
C ARG A 156 -2.03 18.03 -15.26
N GLN A 157 -2.26 18.72 -14.15
CA GLN A 157 -1.87 20.13 -14.00
C GLN A 157 -0.36 20.36 -14.14
N ARG A 158 0.48 19.40 -13.72
CA ARG A 158 1.94 19.50 -13.85
C ARG A 158 2.43 19.36 -15.30
N TYR A 159 1.63 18.74 -16.17
CA TYR A 159 1.95 18.53 -17.59
C TYR A 159 1.16 19.44 -18.53
N SER A 160 0.38 20.39 -17.99
CA SER A 160 -0.45 21.32 -18.78
C SER A 160 0.24 22.67 -19.05
N THR A 161 1.55 22.77 -18.85
CA THR A 161 2.37 23.97 -19.16
C THR A 161 2.95 23.94 -20.56
#